data_42e76b67aa07c2b230f6a225cea77d6d
#
_entry.id   42e76b67aa07c2b230f6a225cea77d6d
#
_cell.length_a   1.000
_cell.length_b   1.000
_cell.length_c   1.000
_cell.angle_alpha   90.00
_cell.angle_beta   90.00
_cell.angle_gamma   90.00
#
_symmetry.space_group_name_H-M   'P 1'
#
loop_
_entity.id
_entity.type
_entity.pdbx_description
1 polymer ?
#
loop_
_entity_poly.entity_id
_entity_poly.type
_entity_poly.pdbx_seq_one_letter_code
_entity_poly.pdbx_strand_id
1 'polypeptide(L)'
;MTLVEAAVETIEEALAAKRAGADRIELCANLGVGGTTPSAGLIASVVQQVGHPVFVMIRPRGGDFVYAADELDAMLEDIDRARPLGIAGIVTGALRSDGSIDVESMRLLMSPAAGLPVTFHRAFDVVANRTEALEHVIDLGASRVLTSGGAATALDGAVAIAMLVDQAGERVSIMAGGKIREQNARDVIARTGVREVHARLENEASIRGLVRVLHGS
;
A
#
# COMPACT_ATOMS: atom_id res chain seq x y z
N MET A 1 7.61 -12.10 13.01
CA MET A 1 7.62 -10.65 13.32
C MET A 1 6.69 -9.98 12.30
N THR A 2 5.81 -9.08 12.71
CA THR A 2 4.85 -8.41 11.81
C THR A 2 5.48 -7.13 11.27
N LEU A 3 5.54 -6.95 9.96
CA LEU A 3 6.09 -5.76 9.31
C LEU A 3 5.13 -4.57 9.47
N VAL A 4 5.66 -3.41 9.81
CA VAL A 4 4.92 -2.14 9.91
C VAL A 4 5.30 -1.21 8.77
N GLU A 5 4.33 -0.90 7.90
CA GLU A 5 4.45 0.12 6.86
C GLU A 5 3.79 1.42 7.34
N ALA A 6 4.52 2.54 7.23
CA ALA A 6 4.02 3.86 7.58
C ALA A 6 3.76 4.71 6.32
N ALA A 7 2.53 5.19 6.15
CA ALA A 7 2.18 6.15 5.11
C ALA A 7 2.50 7.58 5.54
N VAL A 8 3.21 8.32 4.68
CA VAL A 8 3.74 9.66 4.94
C VAL A 8 3.62 10.57 3.71
N GLU A 9 3.65 11.89 3.94
CA GLU A 9 3.55 12.91 2.88
C GLU A 9 4.79 13.82 2.79
N THR A 10 5.66 13.81 3.80
CA THR A 10 6.80 14.72 3.88
C THR A 10 8.10 14.00 4.24
N ILE A 11 9.24 14.67 4.01
CA ILE A 11 10.56 14.18 4.42
C ILE A 11 10.63 14.03 5.94
N GLU A 12 10.09 15.01 6.68
CA GLU A 12 10.08 14.98 8.14
C GLU A 12 9.29 13.80 8.69
N GLU A 13 8.11 13.53 8.11
CA GLU A 13 7.30 12.37 8.47
C GLU A 13 8.02 11.05 8.15
N ALA A 14 8.69 10.96 6.99
CA ALA A 14 9.45 9.78 6.61
C ALA A 14 10.61 9.49 7.58
N LEU A 15 11.34 10.53 8.00
CA LEU A 15 12.38 10.44 9.01
C LEU A 15 11.80 10.07 10.39
N ALA A 16 10.65 10.63 10.75
CA ALA A 16 9.95 10.29 12.01
C ALA A 16 9.47 8.83 12.01
N ALA A 17 8.91 8.34 10.91
CA ALA A 17 8.51 6.94 10.75
C ALA A 17 9.69 5.98 10.93
N LYS A 18 10.85 6.29 10.32
CA LYS A 18 12.08 5.53 10.50
C LYS A 18 12.54 5.53 11.96
N ARG A 19 12.61 6.72 12.62
CA ARG A 19 12.99 6.80 14.05
C ARG A 19 12.03 6.05 14.97
N ALA A 20 10.77 5.96 14.57
CA ALA A 20 9.74 5.20 15.29
C ALA A 20 9.86 3.68 15.10
N GLY A 21 10.71 3.22 14.17
CA GLY A 21 10.96 1.81 13.90
C GLY A 21 10.03 1.18 12.86
N ALA A 22 9.38 1.98 12.00
CA ALA A 22 8.66 1.42 10.85
C ALA A 22 9.63 0.63 9.95
N ASP A 23 9.20 -0.51 9.43
CA ASP A 23 10.02 -1.38 8.59
C ASP A 23 10.05 -0.92 7.12
N ARG A 24 8.99 -0.19 6.69
CA ARG A 24 8.82 0.32 5.33
C ARG A 24 8.04 1.62 5.35
N ILE A 25 8.28 2.46 4.35
CA ILE A 25 7.59 3.72 4.14
C ILE A 25 6.78 3.64 2.85
N GLU A 26 5.51 4.03 2.91
CA GLU A 26 4.72 4.38 1.74
C GLU A 26 4.72 5.91 1.60
N LEU A 27 5.34 6.42 0.54
CA LEU A 27 5.38 7.84 0.26
C LEU A 27 4.25 8.25 -0.66
N CYS A 28 3.41 9.16 -0.19
CA CYS A 28 2.26 9.69 -0.90
C CYS A 28 2.30 11.23 -0.96
N ALA A 29 1.47 11.79 -1.80
CA ALA A 29 0.91 13.13 -1.63
C ALA A 29 -0.60 12.98 -1.33
N ASN A 30 -1.23 13.99 -0.73
CA ASN A 30 -2.68 14.09 -0.56
C ASN A 30 -3.33 12.87 0.12
N LEU A 31 -2.79 12.39 1.24
CA LEU A 31 -3.37 11.29 2.03
C LEU A 31 -4.82 11.56 2.46
N GLY A 32 -5.26 12.82 2.47
CA GLY A 32 -6.65 13.20 2.75
C GLY A 32 -7.66 12.65 1.73
N VAL A 33 -7.22 12.38 0.48
CA VAL A 33 -8.03 11.77 -0.58
C VAL A 33 -7.63 10.31 -0.87
N GLY A 34 -6.86 9.70 0.04
CA GLY A 34 -6.39 8.32 -0.07
C GLY A 34 -5.02 8.13 -0.72
N GLY A 35 -4.26 9.21 -0.88
CA GLY A 35 -2.92 9.20 -1.48
C GLY A 35 -2.94 9.39 -3.00
N THR A 36 -2.02 10.21 -3.50
CA THR A 36 -1.70 10.41 -4.92
C THR A 36 -0.20 10.35 -5.14
N THR A 37 0.25 10.35 -6.39
CA THR A 37 1.70 10.34 -6.72
C THR A 37 2.40 11.58 -6.13
N PRO A 38 3.47 11.41 -5.35
CA PRO A 38 4.30 12.52 -4.88
C PRO A 38 5.20 13.04 -6.00
N SER A 39 5.67 14.28 -5.89
CA SER A 39 6.60 14.84 -6.88
C SER A 39 7.92 14.07 -6.92
N ALA A 40 8.55 13.99 -8.10
CA ALA A 40 9.85 13.35 -8.28
C ALA A 40 10.94 13.97 -7.35
N GLY A 41 10.88 15.28 -7.08
CA GLY A 41 11.78 15.94 -6.14
C GLY A 41 11.60 15.47 -4.70
N LEU A 42 10.34 15.24 -4.26
CA LEU A 42 10.06 14.68 -2.94
C LEU A 42 10.55 13.23 -2.84
N ILE A 43 10.28 12.40 -3.86
CA ILE A 43 10.74 11.02 -3.93
C ILE A 43 12.27 10.96 -3.79
N ALA A 44 13.00 11.71 -4.62
CA ALA A 44 14.47 11.76 -4.58
C ALA A 44 14.99 12.14 -3.20
N SER A 45 14.41 13.20 -2.59
CA SER A 45 14.83 13.70 -1.28
C SER A 45 14.57 12.69 -0.17
N VAL A 46 13.41 12.00 -0.18
CA VAL A 46 13.08 11.00 0.84
C VAL A 46 13.99 9.78 0.69
N VAL A 47 14.14 9.23 -0.51
CA VAL A 47 15.01 8.05 -0.74
C VAL A 47 16.44 8.34 -0.29
N GLN A 48 16.99 9.50 -0.65
CA GLN A 48 18.36 9.89 -0.28
C GLN A 48 18.56 10.04 1.23
N GLN A 49 17.59 10.66 1.93
CA GLN A 49 17.78 11.02 3.34
C GLN A 49 17.36 9.94 4.31
N VAL A 50 16.34 9.15 3.93
CA VAL A 50 15.78 8.16 4.85
C VAL A 50 16.62 6.89 4.88
N GLY A 51 17.19 6.44 3.75
CA GLY A 51 17.98 5.21 3.68
C GLY A 51 17.19 3.99 4.19
N HIS A 52 15.91 3.92 3.87
CA HIS A 52 14.95 2.88 4.29
C HIS A 52 14.11 2.46 3.07
N PRO A 53 13.50 1.28 3.03
CA PRO A 53 12.65 0.90 1.91
C PRO A 53 11.49 1.90 1.72
N VAL A 54 11.46 2.59 0.57
CA VAL A 54 10.41 3.56 0.20
C VAL A 54 9.60 3.00 -0.96
N PHE A 55 8.32 2.78 -0.72
CA PHE A 55 7.33 2.47 -1.74
C PHE A 55 6.60 3.75 -2.14
N VAL A 56 6.41 3.97 -3.42
CA VAL A 56 5.84 5.22 -3.94
C VAL A 56 4.45 4.99 -4.47
N MET A 57 3.49 5.80 -4.02
CA MET A 57 2.14 5.82 -4.56
C MET A 57 2.16 6.29 -6.02
N ILE A 58 1.58 5.51 -6.91
CA ILE A 58 1.35 5.84 -8.32
C ILE A 58 -0.17 5.90 -8.53
N ARG A 59 -0.70 7.11 -8.42
CA ARG A 59 -2.13 7.41 -8.53
C ARG A 59 -2.31 8.88 -8.92
N PRO A 60 -2.89 9.20 -10.08
CA PRO A 60 -2.89 10.57 -10.61
C PRO A 60 -3.83 11.51 -9.85
N ARG A 61 -4.89 10.98 -9.25
CA ARG A 61 -5.94 11.75 -8.56
C ARG A 61 -6.65 10.96 -7.46
N GLY A 62 -7.37 11.65 -6.59
CA GLY A 62 -8.37 11.08 -5.69
C GLY A 62 -9.63 10.60 -6.45
N GLY A 63 -10.62 10.11 -5.72
CA GLY A 63 -11.87 9.57 -6.27
C GLY A 63 -11.76 8.09 -6.61
N ASP A 64 -12.41 7.68 -7.72
CA ASP A 64 -12.41 6.30 -8.19
C ASP A 64 -11.04 5.83 -8.70
N PHE A 65 -10.99 4.59 -9.16
CA PHE A 65 -9.78 3.95 -9.67
C PHE A 65 -9.94 3.52 -11.14
N VAL A 66 -10.90 4.12 -11.84
CA VAL A 66 -11.15 3.93 -13.27
C VAL A 66 -10.45 5.05 -14.02
N TYR A 67 -9.38 4.74 -14.71
CA TYR A 67 -8.52 5.74 -15.33
C TYR A 67 -8.75 5.85 -16.83
N ALA A 68 -8.72 7.09 -17.35
CA ALA A 68 -8.67 7.36 -18.76
C ALA A 68 -7.26 7.11 -19.34
N ALA A 69 -7.13 7.05 -20.65
CA ALA A 69 -5.85 6.74 -21.31
C ALA A 69 -4.75 7.76 -20.96
N ASP A 70 -5.07 9.04 -20.90
CA ASP A 70 -4.14 10.12 -20.53
C ASP A 70 -3.72 10.05 -19.06
N GLU A 71 -4.60 9.56 -18.17
CA GLU A 71 -4.26 9.30 -16.76
C GLU A 71 -3.32 8.10 -16.65
N LEU A 72 -3.53 7.03 -17.42
CA LEU A 72 -2.62 5.88 -17.47
C LEU A 72 -1.26 6.27 -18.04
N ASP A 73 -1.21 7.11 -19.08
CA ASP A 73 0.04 7.64 -19.63
C ASP A 73 0.82 8.44 -18.58
N ALA A 74 0.13 9.26 -17.78
CA ALA A 74 0.74 9.99 -16.69
C ALA A 74 1.29 9.05 -15.59
N MET A 75 0.56 7.98 -15.25
CA MET A 75 1.01 6.98 -14.27
C MET A 75 2.24 6.21 -14.76
N LEU A 76 2.31 5.88 -16.06
CA LEU A 76 3.48 5.25 -16.65
C LEU A 76 4.72 6.15 -16.59
N GLU A 77 4.55 7.43 -16.93
CA GLU A 77 5.62 8.43 -16.82
C GLU A 77 6.09 8.62 -15.36
N ASP A 78 5.17 8.60 -14.40
CA ASP A 78 5.51 8.67 -12.97
C ASP A 78 6.36 7.48 -12.53
N ILE A 79 6.06 6.26 -12.99
CA ILE A 79 6.85 5.07 -12.70
C ILE A 79 8.26 5.18 -13.32
N ASP A 80 8.34 5.58 -14.59
CA ASP A 80 9.61 5.74 -15.31
C ASP A 80 10.51 6.79 -14.65
N ARG A 81 9.92 7.86 -14.10
CA ARG A 81 10.64 8.91 -13.36
C ARG A 81 11.03 8.48 -11.94
N ALA A 82 10.18 7.72 -11.26
CA ALA A 82 10.43 7.30 -9.87
C ALA A 82 11.49 6.20 -9.78
N ARG A 83 11.48 5.25 -10.72
CA ARG A 83 12.38 4.07 -10.71
C ARG A 83 13.87 4.40 -10.60
N PRO A 84 14.46 5.31 -11.41
CA PRO A 84 15.89 5.65 -11.31
C PRO A 84 16.27 6.39 -10.03
N LEU A 85 15.29 6.84 -9.23
CA LEU A 85 15.53 7.50 -7.94
C LEU A 85 15.84 6.52 -6.81
N GLY A 86 15.79 5.20 -7.06
CA GLY A 86 16.16 4.18 -6.07
C GLY A 86 15.02 3.79 -5.12
N ILE A 87 13.78 3.89 -5.57
CA ILE A 87 12.61 3.41 -4.81
C ILE A 87 12.67 1.90 -4.60
N ALA A 88 12.08 1.40 -3.52
CA ALA A 88 12.03 -0.02 -3.18
C ALA A 88 10.81 -0.74 -3.77
N GLY A 89 9.83 -0.02 -4.27
CA GLY A 89 8.61 -0.56 -4.87
C GLY A 89 7.61 0.52 -5.21
N ILE A 90 6.50 0.13 -5.81
CA ILE A 90 5.37 1.01 -6.12
C ILE A 90 4.07 0.52 -5.49
N VAL A 91 3.15 1.45 -5.30
CA VAL A 91 1.79 1.19 -4.81
C VAL A 91 0.82 1.74 -5.85
N THR A 92 -0.01 0.88 -6.44
CA THR A 92 -0.95 1.27 -7.50
C THR A 92 -2.15 0.33 -7.56
N GLY A 93 -3.11 0.60 -8.42
CA GLY A 93 -4.27 -0.25 -8.66
C GLY A 93 -5.26 0.41 -9.59
N ALA A 94 -5.78 -0.33 -10.57
CA ALA A 94 -6.75 0.13 -11.54
C ALA A 94 -7.96 -0.79 -11.59
N LEU A 95 -9.14 -0.21 -11.72
CA LEU A 95 -10.42 -0.91 -11.81
C LEU A 95 -11.13 -0.53 -13.11
N ARG A 96 -12.02 -1.40 -13.55
CA ARG A 96 -13.04 -1.13 -14.57
C ARG A 96 -14.28 -0.51 -13.93
N SER A 97 -15.15 0.07 -14.73
CA SER A 97 -16.40 0.70 -14.28
C SER A 97 -17.39 -0.30 -13.65
N ASP A 98 -17.25 -1.59 -13.92
CA ASP A 98 -18.04 -2.66 -13.30
C ASP A 98 -17.50 -3.11 -11.92
N GLY A 99 -16.40 -2.49 -11.45
CA GLY A 99 -15.74 -2.81 -10.19
C GLY A 99 -14.81 -4.04 -10.25
N SER A 100 -14.52 -4.59 -11.42
CA SER A 100 -13.50 -5.61 -11.59
C SER A 100 -12.10 -4.99 -11.71
N ILE A 101 -11.04 -5.80 -11.48
CA ILE A 101 -9.66 -5.39 -11.73
C ILE A 101 -9.48 -5.10 -13.22
N ASP A 102 -8.90 -3.95 -13.57
CA ASP A 102 -8.46 -3.67 -14.93
C ASP A 102 -7.09 -4.32 -15.19
N VAL A 103 -7.16 -5.60 -15.58
CA VAL A 103 -5.97 -6.44 -15.80
C VAL A 103 -5.07 -5.86 -16.92
N GLU A 104 -5.65 -5.23 -17.94
CA GLU A 104 -4.89 -4.66 -19.07
C GLU A 104 -4.10 -3.44 -18.60
N SER A 105 -4.76 -2.49 -17.94
CA SER A 105 -4.09 -1.33 -17.36
C SER A 105 -3.05 -1.73 -16.32
N MET A 106 -3.35 -2.71 -15.47
CA MET A 106 -2.38 -3.20 -14.49
C MET A 106 -1.15 -3.83 -15.13
N ARG A 107 -1.28 -4.60 -16.22
CA ARG A 107 -0.13 -5.14 -16.95
C ARG A 107 0.75 -4.02 -17.53
N LEU A 108 0.11 -2.98 -18.09
CA LEU A 108 0.84 -1.80 -18.58
C LEU A 108 1.62 -1.13 -17.45
N LEU A 109 1.00 -0.86 -16.31
CA LEU A 109 1.64 -0.21 -15.16
C LEU A 109 2.76 -1.08 -14.53
N MET A 110 2.61 -2.38 -14.52
CA MET A 110 3.62 -3.29 -13.95
C MET A 110 4.82 -3.52 -14.88
N SER A 111 4.69 -3.30 -16.17
CA SER A 111 5.79 -3.47 -17.14
C SER A 111 6.99 -2.55 -16.85
N PRO A 112 6.85 -1.21 -16.74
CA PRO A 112 7.96 -0.34 -16.38
C PRO A 112 8.45 -0.53 -14.94
N ALA A 113 7.61 -1.06 -14.06
CA ALA A 113 7.97 -1.43 -12.70
C ALA A 113 8.74 -2.76 -12.60
N ALA A 114 9.04 -3.44 -13.72
CA ALA A 114 9.65 -4.77 -13.73
C ALA A 114 10.90 -4.85 -12.81
N GLY A 115 10.88 -5.84 -11.91
CA GLY A 115 11.91 -6.04 -10.89
C GLY A 115 11.67 -5.27 -9.57
N LEU A 116 10.65 -4.40 -9.49
CA LEU A 116 10.21 -3.77 -8.26
C LEU A 116 8.98 -4.49 -7.69
N PRO A 117 8.90 -4.70 -6.37
CA PRO A 117 7.68 -5.14 -5.72
C PRO A 117 6.52 -4.17 -5.96
N VAL A 118 5.34 -4.71 -6.31
CA VAL A 118 4.13 -3.92 -6.52
C VAL A 118 3.12 -4.25 -5.43
N THR A 119 2.62 -3.22 -4.75
CA THR A 119 1.48 -3.32 -3.84
C THR A 119 0.21 -2.88 -4.57
N PHE A 120 -0.80 -3.76 -4.65
CA PHE A 120 -2.13 -3.37 -5.07
C PHE A 120 -2.83 -2.68 -3.90
N HIS A 121 -3.15 -1.39 -4.06
CA HIS A 121 -3.65 -0.55 -2.98
C HIS A 121 -5.13 -0.75 -2.67
N ARG A 122 -5.72 0.14 -1.85
CA ARG A 122 -7.08 0.05 -1.36
C ARG A 122 -8.20 0.16 -2.42
N ALA A 123 -7.89 0.27 -3.72
CA ALA A 123 -8.85 -0.06 -4.77
C ALA A 123 -9.43 -1.47 -4.58
N PHE A 124 -8.67 -2.38 -3.97
CA PHE A 124 -9.12 -3.72 -3.61
C PHE A 124 -10.31 -3.73 -2.64
N ASP A 125 -10.50 -2.70 -1.85
CA ASP A 125 -11.63 -2.62 -0.91
C ASP A 125 -12.98 -2.36 -1.58
N VAL A 126 -12.98 -1.81 -2.80
CA VAL A 126 -14.20 -1.45 -3.55
C VAL A 126 -14.48 -2.37 -4.74
N VAL A 127 -13.70 -3.45 -4.93
CA VAL A 127 -13.99 -4.44 -5.98
C VAL A 127 -15.31 -5.17 -5.72
N ALA A 128 -16.00 -5.53 -6.80
CA ALA A 128 -17.28 -6.23 -6.72
C ALA A 128 -17.16 -7.65 -6.14
N ASN A 129 -16.08 -8.38 -6.51
CA ASN A 129 -15.81 -9.74 -6.04
C ASN A 129 -14.34 -9.88 -5.61
N ARG A 130 -14.08 -9.88 -4.28
CA ARG A 130 -12.71 -9.93 -3.73
C ARG A 130 -12.00 -11.25 -3.97
N THR A 131 -12.73 -12.37 -3.99
CA THR A 131 -12.15 -13.69 -4.24
C THR A 131 -11.56 -13.76 -5.65
N GLU A 132 -12.31 -13.34 -6.65
CA GLU A 132 -11.88 -13.29 -8.05
C GLU A 132 -10.79 -12.23 -8.26
N ALA A 133 -10.95 -11.05 -7.66
CA ALA A 133 -9.97 -9.97 -7.73
C ALA A 133 -8.61 -10.39 -7.15
N LEU A 134 -8.58 -11.19 -6.08
CA LEU A 134 -7.34 -11.70 -5.50
C LEU A 134 -6.58 -12.60 -6.49
N GLU A 135 -7.28 -13.49 -7.19
CA GLU A 135 -6.65 -14.34 -8.21
C GLU A 135 -6.06 -13.48 -9.35
N HIS A 136 -6.79 -12.47 -9.83
CA HIS A 136 -6.25 -11.55 -10.83
C HIS A 136 -4.98 -10.82 -10.36
N VAL A 137 -4.96 -10.36 -9.11
CA VAL A 137 -3.78 -9.67 -8.54
C VAL A 137 -2.60 -10.63 -8.38
N ILE A 138 -2.86 -11.90 -8.03
CA ILE A 138 -1.84 -12.97 -7.96
C ILE A 138 -1.30 -13.26 -9.37
N ASP A 139 -2.17 -13.46 -10.36
CA ASP A 139 -1.79 -13.75 -11.75
C ASP A 139 -1.01 -12.60 -12.40
N LEU A 140 -1.26 -11.37 -11.98
CA LEU A 140 -0.47 -10.20 -12.36
C LEU A 140 0.93 -10.19 -11.76
N GLY A 141 1.20 -10.99 -10.72
CA GLY A 141 2.49 -11.02 -10.04
C GLY A 141 2.70 -9.89 -9.04
N ALA A 142 1.64 -9.29 -8.52
CA ALA A 142 1.77 -8.33 -7.43
C ALA A 142 2.35 -9.00 -6.18
N SER A 143 3.19 -8.29 -5.46
CA SER A 143 3.83 -8.80 -4.25
C SER A 143 2.93 -8.71 -3.02
N ARG A 144 1.92 -7.82 -3.08
CA ARG A 144 1.12 -7.45 -1.89
C ARG A 144 -0.24 -6.88 -2.28
N VAL A 145 -1.23 -7.11 -1.42
CA VAL A 145 -2.53 -6.45 -1.45
C VAL A 145 -2.73 -5.70 -0.14
N LEU A 146 -3.00 -4.40 -0.21
CA LEU A 146 -3.41 -3.56 0.92
C LEU A 146 -4.94 -3.50 1.00
N THR A 147 -5.50 -3.96 2.10
CA THR A 147 -6.96 -4.00 2.26
C THR A 147 -7.43 -3.79 3.70
N SER A 148 -8.64 -3.29 3.85
CA SER A 148 -9.42 -3.31 5.10
C SER A 148 -10.50 -4.41 5.09
N GLY A 149 -10.45 -5.33 4.11
CA GLY A 149 -11.51 -6.31 3.89
C GLY A 149 -12.80 -5.70 3.33
N GLY A 150 -12.71 -4.48 2.74
CA GLY A 150 -13.85 -3.72 2.24
C GLY A 150 -14.70 -3.07 3.32
N ALA A 151 -14.20 -3.01 4.55
CA ALA A 151 -14.87 -2.37 5.69
C ALA A 151 -14.25 -1.00 6.00
N ALA A 152 -14.88 -0.24 6.91
CA ALA A 152 -14.38 1.07 7.33
C ALA A 152 -13.04 0.97 8.10
N THR A 153 -12.82 -0.14 8.80
CA THR A 153 -11.58 -0.44 9.52
C THR A 153 -11.14 -1.88 9.27
N ALA A 154 -9.84 -2.16 9.40
CA ALA A 154 -9.33 -3.53 9.30
C ALA A 154 -9.91 -4.46 10.37
N LEU A 155 -10.24 -3.93 11.55
CA LEU A 155 -10.85 -4.72 12.62
C LEU A 155 -12.28 -5.14 12.25
N ASP A 156 -13.07 -4.25 11.66
CA ASP A 156 -14.42 -4.57 11.18
C ASP A 156 -14.39 -5.57 10.02
N GLY A 157 -13.37 -5.47 9.16
CA GLY A 157 -13.17 -6.36 8.03
C GLY A 157 -12.35 -7.63 8.33
N ALA A 158 -12.04 -7.89 9.61
CA ALA A 158 -11.10 -8.95 9.99
C ALA A 158 -11.47 -10.34 9.44
N VAL A 159 -12.74 -10.69 9.39
CA VAL A 159 -13.20 -11.97 8.83
C VAL A 159 -12.89 -12.06 7.34
N ALA A 160 -13.18 -11.00 6.58
CA ALA A 160 -12.88 -10.96 5.15
C ALA A 160 -11.36 -10.99 4.89
N ILE A 161 -10.56 -10.27 5.69
CA ILE A 161 -9.10 -10.30 5.60
C ILE A 161 -8.56 -11.71 5.88
N ALA A 162 -9.06 -12.40 6.91
CA ALA A 162 -8.65 -13.78 7.21
C ALA A 162 -8.92 -14.72 6.04
N MET A 163 -10.09 -14.63 5.41
CA MET A 163 -10.42 -15.42 4.21
C MET A 163 -9.47 -15.13 3.04
N LEU A 164 -9.08 -13.87 2.85
CA LEU A 164 -8.09 -13.47 1.84
C LEU A 164 -6.70 -14.01 2.16
N VAL A 165 -6.29 -14.02 3.44
CA VAL A 165 -5.01 -14.61 3.87
C VAL A 165 -4.99 -16.11 3.58
N ASP A 166 -6.06 -16.82 3.90
CA ASP A 166 -6.19 -18.27 3.62
C ASP A 166 -6.15 -18.54 2.11
N GLN A 167 -6.89 -17.77 1.32
CA GLN A 167 -6.92 -17.91 -0.14
C GLN A 167 -5.55 -17.57 -0.77
N ALA A 168 -4.90 -16.50 -0.32
CA ALA A 168 -3.60 -16.07 -0.83
C ALA A 168 -2.50 -17.12 -0.60
N GLY A 169 -2.48 -17.76 0.56
CA GLY A 169 -1.39 -18.64 0.98
C GLY A 169 -0.06 -17.90 0.96
N GLU A 170 0.92 -18.47 0.26
CA GLU A 170 2.25 -17.86 0.06
C GLU A 170 2.38 -17.13 -1.30
N ARG A 171 1.29 -17.03 -2.10
CA ARG A 171 1.34 -16.49 -3.46
C ARG A 171 1.42 -14.97 -3.50
N VAL A 172 0.81 -14.29 -2.52
CA VAL A 172 0.81 -12.83 -2.36
C VAL A 172 0.64 -12.48 -0.90
N SER A 173 1.29 -11.41 -0.43
CA SER A 173 1.12 -10.93 0.96
C SER A 173 -0.17 -10.13 1.10
N ILE A 174 -0.98 -10.43 2.10
CA ILE A 174 -2.11 -9.60 2.50
C ILE A 174 -1.66 -8.67 3.62
N MET A 175 -1.71 -7.38 3.36
CA MET A 175 -1.37 -6.33 4.32
C MET A 175 -2.65 -5.66 4.83
N ALA A 176 -2.87 -5.72 6.14
CA ALA A 176 -4.04 -5.08 6.74
C ALA A 176 -3.83 -3.56 6.86
N GLY A 177 -4.77 -2.78 6.32
CA GLY A 177 -4.82 -1.33 6.47
C GLY A 177 -6.22 -0.85 6.79
N GLY A 178 -6.35 0.40 7.21
CA GLY A 178 -7.62 0.97 7.63
C GLY A 178 -7.72 1.11 9.14
N LYS A 179 -7.28 2.27 9.64
CA LYS A 179 -7.27 2.68 11.04
C LYS A 179 -6.52 1.72 11.97
N ILE A 180 -5.41 1.14 11.51
CA ILE A 180 -4.51 0.37 12.38
C ILE A 180 -3.84 1.32 13.36
N ARG A 181 -3.88 0.98 14.66
CA ARG A 181 -3.33 1.75 15.78
C ARG A 181 -2.78 0.80 16.84
N GLU A 182 -1.97 1.31 17.76
CA GLU A 182 -1.44 0.56 18.91
C GLU A 182 -2.53 -0.25 19.63
N GLN A 183 -3.71 0.32 19.81
CA GLN A 183 -4.81 -0.27 20.59
C GLN A 183 -5.49 -1.46 19.91
N ASN A 184 -5.46 -1.56 18.58
CA ASN A 184 -6.19 -2.59 17.83
C ASN A 184 -5.29 -3.54 17.03
N ALA A 185 -4.01 -3.25 16.88
CA ALA A 185 -3.13 -3.99 15.98
C ALA A 185 -3.01 -5.47 16.36
N ARG A 186 -2.88 -5.79 17.64
CA ARG A 186 -2.82 -7.19 18.12
C ARG A 186 -4.09 -7.96 17.79
N ASP A 187 -5.24 -7.35 17.99
CA ASP A 187 -6.53 -7.96 17.68
C ASP A 187 -6.71 -8.19 16.19
N VAL A 188 -6.30 -7.22 15.36
CA VAL A 188 -6.32 -7.38 13.90
C VAL A 188 -5.44 -8.55 13.49
N ILE A 189 -4.19 -8.62 13.95
CA ILE A 189 -3.27 -9.71 13.61
C ILE A 189 -3.80 -11.07 14.09
N ALA A 190 -4.26 -11.13 15.34
CA ALA A 190 -4.78 -12.38 15.91
C ALA A 190 -6.02 -12.92 15.16
N ARG A 191 -6.87 -12.02 14.65
CA ARG A 191 -8.09 -12.39 13.91
C ARG A 191 -7.85 -12.67 12.44
N THR A 192 -6.84 -12.04 11.84
CA THR A 192 -6.64 -12.08 10.39
C THR A 192 -5.49 -12.97 9.94
N GLY A 193 -4.51 -13.20 10.80
CA GLY A 193 -3.29 -13.92 10.46
C GLY A 193 -2.32 -13.13 9.56
N VAL A 194 -2.55 -11.83 9.29
CA VAL A 194 -1.64 -11.03 8.46
C VAL A 194 -0.26 -10.90 9.09
N ARG A 195 0.75 -10.81 8.24
CA ARG A 195 2.16 -10.58 8.63
C ARG A 195 2.63 -9.16 8.35
N GLU A 196 1.78 -8.32 7.76
CA GLU A 196 2.07 -6.93 7.44
C GLU A 196 0.89 -6.04 7.80
N VAL A 197 1.17 -4.87 8.38
CA VAL A 197 0.18 -3.85 8.69
C VAL A 197 0.58 -2.50 8.13
N HIS A 198 -0.41 -1.73 7.69
CA HIS A 198 -0.25 -0.39 7.14
C HIS A 198 -0.94 0.63 8.05
N ALA A 199 -0.22 1.68 8.44
CA ALA A 199 -0.74 2.76 9.26
C ALA A 199 -0.31 4.12 8.73
N ARG A 200 -1.25 5.08 8.69
CA ARG A 200 -0.90 6.48 8.46
C ARG A 200 -0.14 7.01 9.68
N LEU A 201 0.97 7.70 9.44
CA LEU A 201 1.69 8.42 10.49
C LEU A 201 0.85 9.66 10.89
N GLU A 202 0.35 9.68 12.11
CA GLU A 202 -0.30 10.86 12.70
C GLU A 202 0.75 11.73 13.43
N ASN A 203 1.70 11.06 14.08
CA ASN A 203 2.88 11.60 14.71
C ASN A 203 3.87 10.44 14.98
N GLU A 204 5.10 10.76 15.37
CA GLU A 204 6.13 9.74 15.63
C GLU A 204 5.72 8.76 16.74
N ALA A 205 5.04 9.23 17.80
CA ALA A 205 4.59 8.38 18.90
C ALA A 205 3.57 7.33 18.47
N SER A 206 2.69 7.64 17.48
CA SER A 206 1.68 6.71 16.98
C SER A 206 2.29 5.49 16.31
N ILE A 207 3.34 5.66 15.50
CA ILE A 207 4.06 4.56 14.87
C ILE A 207 4.95 3.84 15.89
N ARG A 208 5.61 4.56 16.79
CA ARG A 208 6.43 3.95 17.85
C ARG A 208 5.60 3.05 18.78
N GLY A 209 4.41 3.49 19.16
CA GLY A 209 3.47 2.68 19.95
C GLY A 209 3.05 1.42 19.20
N LEU A 210 2.73 1.53 17.91
CA LEU A 210 2.38 0.41 17.06
C LEU A 210 3.53 -0.61 16.95
N VAL A 211 4.75 -0.16 16.65
CA VAL A 211 5.95 -1.00 16.56
C VAL A 211 6.23 -1.70 17.88
N ARG A 212 6.19 -0.97 19.00
CA ARG A 212 6.38 -1.54 20.34
C ARG A 212 5.42 -2.69 20.65
N VAL A 213 4.14 -2.51 20.32
CA VAL A 213 3.12 -3.54 20.56
C VAL A 213 3.34 -4.78 19.69
N LEU A 214 3.85 -4.62 18.46
CA LEU A 214 4.02 -5.70 17.50
C LEU A 214 5.38 -6.40 17.61
N HIS A 215 6.42 -5.68 17.99
CA HIS A 215 7.79 -6.22 18.07
C HIS A 215 8.22 -6.55 19.50
N GLY A 216 7.45 -6.13 20.52
CA GLY A 216 7.74 -6.51 21.93
C GLY A 216 8.95 -5.81 22.55
N SER A 217 9.29 -4.61 22.06
CA SER A 217 10.41 -3.79 22.54
C SER A 217 9.97 -2.68 23.48
#